data_e1065fc4aa29d833097a0bacc0522093
#
_entry.id   e1065fc4aa29d833097a0bacc0522093
#
_cell.length_a   1.000
_cell.length_b   1.000
_cell.length_c   1.000
_cell.angle_alpha   90.00
_cell.angle_beta   90.00
_cell.angle_gamma   90.00
#
_symmetry.space_group_name_H-M   'P 1'
#
loop_
_entity.id
_entity.type
_entity.pdbx_description
1 polymer ?
#
loop_
_entity_poly.entity_id
_entity_poly.type
_entity_poly.pdbx_seq_one_letter_code
_entity_poly.pdbx_strand_id
1 'polypeptide(L)'
;NRESGNGRPDIVMQTVQVRKGRVIILELKIAGSIAEMEAACDRALAQIEAQHYAEPFITEGYPEVKKYALSFCKKECMVKKAE
;
A
#
# COMPACT_ATOMS: atom_id res chain seq x y z
N ASN A 1 -14.46 2.17 -9.79
CA ASN A 1 -14.17 1.97 -9.75
C ASN A 1 -13.75 1.64 -9.87
N ARG A 2 -13.92 1.94 -9.64
CA ARG A 2 -13.55 1.67 -9.85
C ARG A 2 -12.84 1.42 -9.57
N GLU A 3 -12.78 1.59 -9.18
CA GLU A 3 -12.18 1.36 -8.92
C GLU A 3 -11.51 0.86 -8.86
N SER A 4 -11.88 1.25 -8.33
CA SER A 4 -11.29 0.53 -8.12
C SER A 4 -10.56 -0.49 -8.56
N GLY A 5 -10.59 -1.24 -8.10
CA GLY A 5 -9.89 -2.43 -8.49
C GLY A 5 -9.20 -2.40 -9.81
N ASN A 6 -8.91 -1.31 -10.29
CA ASN A 6 -8.32 -1.16 -11.60
C ASN A 6 -6.81 -0.94 -11.53
N GLY A 7 -6.20 -1.39 -10.44
CA GLY A 7 -4.76 -1.39 -10.39
C GLY A 7 -4.11 -0.10 -9.94
N ARG A 8 -4.79 0.65 -9.12
CA ARG A 8 -4.20 1.85 -8.53
C ARG A 8 -4.15 1.74 -7.02
N PRO A 9 -2.99 2.00 -6.42
CA PRO A 9 -2.93 2.08 -4.95
C PRO A 9 -3.61 3.34 -4.46
N ASP A 10 -3.96 3.35 -3.18
CA ASP A 10 -4.62 4.52 -2.60
C ASP A 10 -3.69 5.72 -2.54
N ILE A 11 -2.45 5.52 -2.14
CA ILE A 11 -1.47 6.60 -2.04
C ILE A 11 -0.13 6.09 -2.53
N VAL A 12 0.53 6.90 -3.36
CA VAL A 12 1.90 6.65 -3.78
C VAL A 12 2.71 7.90 -3.53
N MET A 13 3.86 7.73 -2.90
CA MET A 13 4.84 8.80 -2.75
C MET A 13 6.11 8.36 -3.46
N GLN A 14 6.65 9.20 -4.31
CA GLN A 14 7.83 8.82 -5.07
C GLN A 14 8.78 10.01 -5.21
N THR A 15 10.08 9.71 -5.19
CA THR A 15 11.07 10.75 -5.41
C THR A 15 11.08 11.11 -6.89
N VAL A 16 11.51 12.34 -7.17
CA VAL A 16 11.66 12.80 -8.56
C VAL A 16 12.78 12.05 -9.26
N GLN A 17 13.89 11.84 -8.58
CA GLN A 17 15.01 11.10 -9.15
C GLN A 17 14.75 9.60 -9.01
N VAL A 18 14.81 8.90 -10.12
CA VAL A 18 14.49 7.47 -10.15
C VAL A 18 15.67 6.63 -9.69
N ARG A 19 16.86 6.91 -10.21
CA ARG A 19 17.99 5.98 -10.02
C ARG A 19 18.46 5.83 -8.58
N LYS A 20 18.31 6.87 -7.77
CA LYS A 20 18.67 6.83 -6.35
C LYS A 20 17.43 7.03 -5.50
N GLY A 21 16.28 6.79 -6.06
CA GLY A 21 15.05 7.15 -5.42
C GLY A 21 14.36 6.01 -4.74
N ARG A 22 13.17 6.32 -4.27
CA ARG A 22 12.32 5.35 -3.60
C ARG A 22 10.86 5.66 -3.89
N VAL A 23 10.07 4.61 -3.76
CA VAL A 23 8.62 4.71 -3.86
C VAL A 23 8.03 4.11 -2.60
N ILE A 24 7.02 4.75 -2.06
CA ILE A 24 6.27 4.23 -0.93
C ILE A 24 4.82 4.09 -1.37
N ILE A 25 4.31 2.88 -1.27
CA ILE A 25 2.93 2.55 -1.64
C ILE A 25 2.16 2.33 -0.35
N LEU A 26 1.05 3.03 -0.20
CA LEU A 26 0.17 2.91 0.94
C LEU A 26 -1.19 2.43 0.49
N GLU A 27 -1.71 1.41 1.16
CA GLU A 27 -3.05 0.92 0.92
C GLU A 27 -3.83 1.04 2.22
N LEU A 28 -5.02 1.62 2.15
CA LEU A 28 -5.82 1.98 3.33
C LEU A 28 -7.06 1.12 3.39
N LYS A 29 -7.41 0.69 4.61
CA LYS A 29 -8.62 -0.08 4.85
C LYS A 29 -9.32 0.44 6.10
N ILE A 30 -10.66 0.36 6.09
CA ILE A 30 -11.46 0.63 7.27
C ILE A 30 -11.77 -0.72 7.90
N ALA A 31 -11.46 -0.86 9.19
CA ALA A 31 -11.77 -2.08 9.94
C ALA A 31 -13.08 -1.89 10.71
N GLY A 32 -13.85 -2.95 10.81
CA GLY A 32 -15.13 -2.90 11.52
C GLY A 32 -14.98 -2.85 13.03
N SER A 33 -13.83 -3.31 13.55
CA SER A 33 -13.56 -3.31 14.98
C SER A 33 -12.07 -3.27 15.20
N ILE A 34 -11.65 -2.95 16.42
CA ILE A 34 -10.23 -2.95 16.77
C ILE A 34 -9.63 -4.34 16.54
N ALA A 35 -10.36 -5.39 16.87
CA ALA A 35 -9.87 -6.77 16.71
C ALA A 35 -9.64 -7.14 15.25
N GLU A 36 -10.27 -6.44 14.31
CA GLU A 36 -10.15 -6.75 12.89
C GLU A 36 -9.09 -5.91 12.18
N MET A 37 -8.42 -5.03 12.90
CA MET A 37 -7.49 -4.09 12.26
C MET A 37 -6.30 -4.78 11.64
N GLU A 38 -5.74 -5.80 12.30
CA GLU A 38 -4.60 -6.50 11.73
C GLU A 38 -4.98 -7.26 10.47
N ALA A 39 -6.13 -7.93 10.49
CA ALA A 39 -6.62 -8.63 9.30
C ALA A 39 -6.86 -7.66 8.14
N ALA A 40 -7.33 -6.45 8.45
CA ALA A 40 -7.52 -5.44 7.41
C ALA A 40 -6.20 -5.02 6.81
N CYS A 41 -5.16 -4.87 7.62
CA CYS A 41 -3.83 -4.58 7.11
C CYS A 41 -3.33 -5.73 6.22
N ASP A 42 -3.54 -6.97 6.65
CA ASP A 42 -3.11 -8.11 5.85
C ASP A 42 -3.81 -8.14 4.49
N ARG A 43 -5.10 -7.81 4.46
CA ARG A 43 -5.82 -7.73 3.19
C ARG A 43 -5.27 -6.61 2.30
N ALA A 44 -4.91 -5.48 2.90
CA ALA A 44 -4.33 -4.37 2.15
C ALA A 44 -2.99 -4.77 1.52
N LEU A 45 -2.13 -5.43 2.29
CA LEU A 45 -0.85 -5.89 1.75
C LEU A 45 -1.05 -6.94 0.67
N ALA A 46 -2.01 -7.84 0.85
CA ALA A 46 -2.33 -8.84 -0.17
C ALA A 46 -2.84 -8.18 -1.45
N GLN A 47 -3.60 -7.10 -1.33
CA GLN A 47 -4.10 -6.38 -2.49
C GLN A 47 -2.95 -5.73 -3.27
N ILE A 48 -1.97 -5.15 -2.58
CA ILE A 48 -0.80 -4.57 -3.25
C ILE A 48 -0.10 -5.62 -4.10
N GLU A 49 0.06 -6.84 -3.57
CA GLU A 49 0.70 -7.92 -4.32
C GLU A 49 -0.18 -8.43 -5.45
N ALA A 50 -1.44 -8.69 -5.18
CA ALA A 50 -2.36 -9.25 -6.19
C ALA A 50 -2.55 -8.31 -7.36
N GLN A 51 -2.55 -7.00 -7.11
CA GLN A 51 -2.74 -5.99 -8.16
C GLN A 51 -1.43 -5.54 -8.77
N HIS A 52 -0.29 -6.05 -8.29
CA HIS A 52 1.04 -5.72 -8.84
C HIS A 52 1.32 -4.22 -8.81
N TYR A 53 0.92 -3.55 -7.74
CA TYR A 53 1.06 -2.10 -7.65
C TYR A 53 2.51 -1.63 -7.73
N ALA A 54 3.46 -2.46 -7.29
CA ALA A 54 4.87 -2.06 -7.27
C ALA A 54 5.55 -2.22 -8.63
N GLU A 55 5.02 -3.07 -9.51
CA GLU A 55 5.74 -3.44 -10.73
C GLU A 55 6.05 -2.27 -11.66
N PRO A 56 5.13 -1.32 -11.90
CA PRO A 56 5.47 -0.20 -12.78
C PRO A 56 6.67 0.59 -12.27
N PHE A 57 6.81 0.71 -10.95
CA PHE A 57 7.92 1.48 -10.38
C PHE A 57 9.23 0.70 -10.45
N ILE A 58 9.17 -0.62 -10.26
CA ILE A 58 10.35 -1.47 -10.42
C ILE A 58 10.81 -1.42 -11.87
N THR A 59 9.90 -1.53 -12.81
CA THR A 59 10.20 -1.47 -14.23
C THR A 59 10.79 -0.12 -14.61
N GLU A 60 10.30 0.96 -14.00
CA GLU A 60 10.81 2.29 -14.24
C GLU A 60 12.25 2.45 -13.78
N GLY A 61 12.67 1.67 -12.79
CA GLY A 61 14.05 1.67 -12.34
C GLY A 61 14.29 2.16 -10.92
N TYR A 62 13.22 2.33 -10.14
CA TYR A 62 13.40 2.70 -8.73
C TYR A 62 14.07 1.55 -7.99
N PRO A 63 15.17 1.83 -7.28
CA PRO A 63 15.87 0.75 -6.57
C PRO A 63 15.17 0.33 -5.29
N GLU A 64 14.26 1.16 -4.78
CA GLU A 64 13.61 0.88 -3.50
C GLU A 64 12.11 1.14 -3.64
N VAL A 65 11.30 0.10 -3.38
CA VAL A 65 9.84 0.23 -3.36
C VAL A 65 9.36 -0.39 -2.06
N LYS A 66 8.76 0.42 -1.20
CA LYS A 66 8.26 -0.02 0.10
C LYS A 66 6.75 -0.02 0.09
N LYS A 67 6.17 -0.97 0.80
CA LYS A 67 4.72 -1.20 0.80
C LYS A 67 4.23 -1.22 2.23
N TYR A 68 3.20 -0.42 2.49
CA TYR A 68 2.61 -0.32 3.83
C TYR A 68 1.10 -0.43 3.72
N ALA A 69 0.52 -1.03 4.74
CA ALA A 69 -0.93 -1.04 4.92
C ALA A 69 -1.27 -0.20 6.14
N LEU A 70 -2.38 0.53 6.04
CA LEU A 70 -2.93 1.26 7.16
C LEU A 70 -4.37 0.84 7.32
N SER A 71 -4.76 0.51 8.55
CA SER A 71 -6.16 0.26 8.84
C SER A 71 -6.65 1.21 9.91
N PHE A 72 -7.90 1.58 9.82
CA PHE A 72 -8.50 2.59 10.68
C PHE A 72 -9.76 2.02 11.31
N CYS A 73 -9.93 2.29 12.61
CA CYS A 73 -11.16 1.98 13.31
C CYS A 73 -11.36 3.07 14.35
N LYS A 74 -12.42 3.88 14.16
CA LYS A 74 -12.69 5.02 15.04
C LYS A 74 -11.46 5.93 15.06
N LYS A 75 -10.82 6.10 16.22
CA LYS A 75 -9.66 6.97 16.35
C LYS A 75 -8.34 6.19 16.33
N GLU A 76 -8.40 4.88 16.08
CA GLU A 76 -7.22 4.03 16.05
C GLU A 76 -6.70 3.86 14.64
N CYS A 77 -5.39 3.75 14.52
CA CYS A 77 -4.74 3.47 13.23
C CYS A 77 -3.67 2.42 13.47
N MET A 78 -3.65 1.42 12.60
CA MET A 78 -2.60 0.40 12.61
C MET A 78 -1.83 0.49 11.31
N VAL A 79 -0.50 0.40 11.41
CA VAL A 79 0.37 0.41 10.24
C VAL A 79 1.11 -0.92 10.20
N LYS A 80 1.16 -1.54 9.02
CA LYS A 80 1.88 -2.78 8.83
C LYS A 80 2.71 -2.69 7.57
N LYS A 81 3.98 -3.07 7.66
CA LYS A 81 4.90 -3.02 6.53
C LYS A 81 5.01 -4.39 5.90
N ALA A 82 5.06 -4.44 4.58
CA ALA A 82 5.31 -5.69 3.86
C ALA A 82 6.77 -6.09 4.02
N GLU A 83 6.96 -7.39 4.19
CA GLU A 83 8.31 -7.99 4.32
C GLU A 83 9.06 -8.01 2.99
#